data_8d368c483a4a8aab5d3deafc0795bec8
#
_entry.id   8d368c483a4a8aab5d3deafc0795bec8
#
_cell.length_a   1.000
_cell.length_b   1.000
_cell.length_c   1.000
_cell.angle_alpha   90.00
_cell.angle_beta   90.00
_cell.angle_gamma   90.00
#
_symmetry.space_group_name_H-M   'P 1'
#
loop_
_entity.id
_entity.type
_entity.pdbx_description
1 polymer ?
#
loop_
_entity_poly.entity_id
_entity_poly.type
_entity_poly.pdbx_seq_one_letter_code
_entity_poly.pdbx_strand_id
1 'polypeptide(L)'
;RGYDSAGMATLYNGLINEVKSEGRVENLEKNSLAQSMEGTIGIGHVRWATHGLPNSINAHPHSSQNVSVVHNGIIENSTILKKFLIGKGHKFKSQTDTEVIVHLITENLKTENIVNSIQKTLKSLHGSFALGIIFKDQPDLIVGARRGSPLAVGYGPNENYLGSDSYALKSMTNKITYLNDGEFCIIKKDQVEFFSEEGIKINKKVLELSSTEEKYDKGDYKHFMAKEIEEQPSTIRNGINEYIDMSNKDINIYNFPWKSNEITSITLIGCGTAYHSCLMAKYWFEEITSLDVNIDIASEFRYRKNRFKKDTLYVFVSQSGETADTYAALDLCKQSGVKTCAVVNVVESSIARDSEFVLPIHCGTEIGVASTKAFLGQILILYILALKLALLRKDIEKTHFDKKIDDLKNLPKLVEQTLLIDNKIQTISNTFNE
;
A
#
# COMPACT_ATOMS: atom_id res chain seq x y z
N ARG A 1 -2.41 -7.83 -11.18
CA ARG A 1 -1.69 -6.59 -11.44
C ARG A 1 -0.62 -6.86 -12.51
N GLY A 2 -0.27 -5.84 -13.32
CA GLY A 2 0.65 -5.97 -14.45
C GLY A 2 2.12 -5.93 -14.04
N TYR A 3 2.60 -6.97 -13.36
CA TYR A 3 4.00 -7.11 -12.99
C TYR A 3 4.85 -7.61 -14.18
N ASP A 4 6.14 -7.28 -14.18
CA ASP A 4 7.07 -7.59 -15.27
C ASP A 4 7.79 -8.93 -15.10
N SER A 5 7.88 -9.43 -13.89
CA SER A 5 8.50 -10.72 -13.58
C SER A 5 8.02 -11.23 -12.22
N ALA A 6 8.15 -12.52 -12.00
CA ALA A 6 7.80 -13.20 -10.77
C ALA A 6 8.82 -14.28 -10.43
N GLY A 7 8.91 -14.63 -9.15
CA GLY A 7 9.74 -15.76 -8.73
C GLY A 7 9.45 -16.19 -7.31
N MET A 8 9.91 -17.37 -6.98
CA MET A 8 9.80 -17.98 -5.66
C MET A 8 11.07 -18.77 -5.33
N ALA A 9 11.33 -18.90 -4.05
CA ALA A 9 12.33 -19.83 -3.51
C ALA A 9 11.71 -20.64 -2.38
N THR A 10 12.04 -21.93 -2.34
CA THR A 10 11.67 -22.84 -1.25
C THR A 10 12.91 -23.47 -0.65
N LEU A 11 12.79 -23.89 0.61
CA LEU A 11 13.83 -24.65 1.30
C LEU A 11 13.39 -26.10 1.43
N TYR A 12 14.13 -26.98 0.78
CA TYR A 12 13.89 -28.43 0.81
C TYR A 12 15.20 -29.21 0.93
N ASN A 13 15.28 -30.16 1.87
CA ASN A 13 16.46 -30.98 2.15
C ASN A 13 17.77 -30.17 2.33
N GLY A 14 17.69 -29.03 2.98
CA GLY A 14 18.83 -28.13 3.21
C GLY A 14 19.34 -27.40 1.97
N LEU A 15 18.55 -27.37 0.89
CA LEU A 15 18.85 -26.63 -0.34
C LEU A 15 17.79 -25.57 -0.60
N ILE A 16 18.23 -24.40 -1.03
CA ILE A 16 17.35 -23.33 -1.54
C ILE A 16 17.13 -23.62 -3.03
N ASN A 17 15.88 -23.98 -3.37
CA ASN A 17 15.42 -24.13 -4.74
C ASN A 17 14.76 -22.85 -5.20
N GLU A 18 15.08 -22.36 -6.40
CA GLU A 18 14.61 -21.09 -6.92
C GLU A 18 14.06 -21.25 -8.33
N VAL A 19 12.91 -20.64 -8.59
CA VAL A 19 12.33 -20.53 -9.93
C VAL A 19 11.89 -19.09 -10.19
N LYS A 20 12.21 -18.59 -11.38
CA LYS A 20 11.89 -17.23 -11.82
C LYS A 20 11.33 -17.24 -13.23
N SER A 21 10.48 -16.28 -13.52
CA SER A 21 9.86 -16.12 -14.84
C SER A 21 9.66 -14.65 -15.18
N GLU A 22 9.85 -14.35 -16.46
CA GLU A 22 9.42 -13.07 -17.03
C GLU A 22 7.91 -13.06 -17.24
N GLY A 23 7.32 -11.87 -17.16
CA GLY A 23 5.91 -11.65 -17.42
C GLY A 23 4.99 -12.06 -16.28
N ARG A 24 3.88 -12.70 -16.59
CA ARG A 24 2.80 -12.98 -15.65
C ARG A 24 3.10 -14.13 -14.70
N VAL A 25 2.46 -14.13 -13.53
CA VAL A 25 2.54 -15.21 -12.53
C VAL A 25 2.18 -16.58 -13.10
N GLU A 26 1.27 -16.65 -14.08
CA GLU A 26 0.93 -17.89 -14.79
C GLU A 26 2.14 -18.57 -15.44
N ASN A 27 3.14 -17.81 -15.89
CA ASN A 27 4.38 -18.35 -16.42
C ASN A 27 5.26 -18.96 -15.31
N LEU A 28 5.29 -18.30 -14.14
CA LEU A 28 5.98 -18.84 -12.96
C LEU A 28 5.33 -20.14 -12.51
N GLU A 29 4.00 -20.21 -12.48
CA GLU A 29 3.25 -21.40 -12.09
C GLU A 29 3.60 -22.62 -12.97
N LYS A 30 3.59 -22.44 -14.28
CA LYS A 30 4.00 -23.49 -15.24
C LYS A 30 5.44 -23.96 -14.99
N ASN A 31 6.34 -23.02 -14.76
CA ASN A 31 7.75 -23.32 -14.51
C ASN A 31 7.95 -24.03 -13.15
N SER A 32 7.23 -23.62 -12.10
CA SER A 32 7.31 -24.22 -10.77
C SER A 32 6.77 -25.66 -10.73
N LEU A 33 5.68 -25.92 -11.44
CA LEU A 33 5.15 -27.28 -11.62
C LEU A 33 6.13 -28.18 -12.35
N ALA A 34 6.80 -27.67 -13.40
CA ALA A 34 7.80 -28.42 -14.16
C ALA A 34 9.07 -28.73 -13.34
N GLN A 35 9.40 -27.90 -12.34
CA GLN A 35 10.59 -28.08 -11.48
C GLN A 35 10.31 -28.76 -10.15
N SER A 36 9.05 -29.16 -9.87
CA SER A 36 8.64 -29.80 -8.60
C SER A 36 9.16 -29.05 -7.37
N MET A 37 8.73 -27.78 -7.22
CA MET A 37 9.13 -26.96 -6.08
C MET A 37 8.56 -27.51 -4.78
N GLU A 38 9.38 -28.25 -4.04
CA GLU A 38 9.04 -28.85 -2.75
C GLU A 38 9.54 -27.98 -1.59
N GLY A 39 8.97 -28.17 -0.39
CA GLY A 39 9.39 -27.50 0.85
C GLY A 39 8.22 -27.03 1.70
N THR A 40 8.49 -26.83 2.99
CA THR A 40 7.51 -26.31 3.96
C THR A 40 7.73 -24.83 4.28
N ILE A 41 8.81 -24.26 3.76
CA ILE A 41 9.16 -22.84 3.87
C ILE A 41 9.45 -22.30 2.47
N GLY A 42 8.90 -21.13 2.19
CA GLY A 42 9.14 -20.43 0.93
C GLY A 42 8.91 -18.94 1.01
N ILE A 43 9.51 -18.22 0.08
CA ILE A 43 9.30 -16.81 -0.18
C ILE A 43 8.98 -16.63 -1.67
N GLY A 44 8.10 -15.67 -1.97
CA GLY A 44 7.70 -15.36 -3.34
C GLY A 44 7.56 -13.86 -3.55
N HIS A 45 7.70 -13.42 -4.80
CA HIS A 45 7.64 -12.02 -5.15
C HIS A 45 7.15 -11.83 -6.58
N VAL A 46 6.36 -10.80 -6.78
CA VAL A 46 6.01 -10.25 -8.09
C VAL A 46 6.63 -8.87 -8.21
N ARG A 47 7.47 -8.70 -9.22
CA ARG A 47 8.33 -7.54 -9.38
C ARG A 47 7.68 -6.48 -10.25
N TRP A 48 7.83 -5.22 -9.81
CA TRP A 48 7.69 -4.03 -10.64
C TRP A 48 9.08 -3.41 -10.79
N ALA A 49 9.65 -3.43 -12.00
CA ALA A 49 11.03 -3.03 -12.22
C ALA A 49 11.26 -1.55 -11.88
N THR A 50 12.14 -1.31 -10.91
CA THR A 50 12.69 0.01 -10.57
C THR A 50 14.16 0.13 -10.98
N HIS A 51 14.91 -0.99 -10.92
CA HIS A 51 16.34 -1.09 -11.26
C HIS A 51 16.60 -2.31 -12.14
N GLY A 52 17.27 -2.11 -13.28
CA GLY A 52 17.60 -3.18 -14.22
C GLY A 52 16.44 -3.61 -15.11
N LEU A 53 16.75 -4.36 -16.17
CA LEU A 53 15.78 -4.83 -17.16
C LEU A 53 14.75 -5.80 -16.55
N PRO A 54 13.51 -5.84 -17.06
CA PRO A 54 12.51 -6.81 -16.66
C PRO A 54 12.80 -8.19 -17.26
N ASN A 55 13.71 -8.94 -16.64
CA ASN A 55 14.12 -10.27 -17.05
C ASN A 55 14.24 -11.23 -15.84
N SER A 56 14.40 -12.51 -16.10
CA SER A 56 14.50 -13.54 -15.05
C SER A 56 15.71 -13.36 -14.12
N ILE A 57 16.83 -12.78 -14.59
CA ILE A 57 18.03 -12.55 -13.79
C ILE A 57 17.73 -11.47 -12.71
N ASN A 58 16.96 -10.46 -13.06
CA ASN A 58 16.58 -9.36 -12.17
C ASN A 58 15.29 -9.63 -11.39
N ALA A 59 14.56 -10.73 -11.68
CA ALA A 59 13.42 -11.15 -10.90
C ALA A 59 13.85 -11.58 -9.48
N HIS A 60 13.01 -11.32 -8.48
CA HIS A 60 13.19 -11.83 -7.13
C HIS A 60 12.69 -13.29 -7.04
N PRO A 61 13.20 -14.06 -6.06
CA PRO A 61 14.20 -13.72 -5.05
C PRO A 61 15.62 -13.59 -5.62
N HIS A 62 16.51 -12.91 -4.87
CA HIS A 62 17.96 -13.00 -5.09
C HIS A 62 18.58 -13.89 -4.04
N SER A 63 19.52 -14.76 -4.47
CA SER A 63 20.07 -15.80 -3.60
C SER A 63 21.59 -15.86 -3.66
N SER A 64 22.19 -16.13 -2.49
CA SER A 64 23.53 -16.68 -2.33
C SER A 64 23.46 -18.19 -2.07
N GLN A 65 24.57 -18.81 -1.72
CA GLN A 65 24.56 -20.21 -1.32
C GLN A 65 23.76 -20.47 -0.03
N ASN A 66 23.66 -19.48 0.86
CA ASN A 66 23.14 -19.64 2.22
C ASN A 66 21.87 -18.84 2.51
N VAL A 67 21.53 -17.86 1.68
CA VAL A 67 20.44 -16.89 1.95
C VAL A 67 19.69 -16.61 0.68
N SER A 68 18.37 -16.53 0.77
CA SER A 68 17.49 -16.01 -0.29
C SER A 68 16.62 -14.90 0.22
N VAL A 69 16.45 -13.81 -0.58
CA VAL A 69 15.78 -12.58 -0.19
C VAL A 69 14.78 -12.13 -1.25
N VAL A 70 13.59 -11.76 -0.82
CA VAL A 70 12.65 -10.94 -1.57
C VAL A 70 12.58 -9.54 -0.95
N HIS A 71 12.38 -8.51 -1.78
CA HIS A 71 12.44 -7.12 -1.37
C HIS A 71 11.41 -6.26 -2.11
N ASN A 72 10.62 -5.51 -1.35
CA ASN A 72 9.83 -4.39 -1.82
C ASN A 72 10.48 -3.09 -1.33
N GLY A 73 10.81 -2.19 -2.23
CA GLY A 73 11.42 -0.90 -1.89
C GLY A 73 12.62 -0.54 -2.75
N ILE A 74 13.46 0.37 -2.25
CA ILE A 74 14.67 0.85 -2.94
C ILE A 74 15.79 1.04 -1.92
N ILE A 75 16.96 0.43 -2.19
CA ILE A 75 18.18 0.62 -1.39
C ILE A 75 19.03 1.73 -2.04
N GLU A 76 18.92 2.92 -1.51
CA GLU A 76 19.54 4.14 -2.04
C GLU A 76 21.08 4.09 -2.05
N ASN A 77 21.69 3.46 -1.05
CA ASN A 77 23.14 3.30 -0.96
C ASN A 77 23.68 2.00 -1.60
N SER A 78 22.87 1.32 -2.44
CA SER A 78 23.23 0.05 -3.06
C SER A 78 24.55 0.08 -3.83
N THR A 79 24.85 1.16 -4.54
CA THR A 79 26.10 1.34 -5.29
C THR A 79 27.33 1.33 -4.39
N ILE A 80 27.26 1.96 -3.21
CA ILE A 80 28.35 2.01 -2.22
C ILE A 80 28.55 0.63 -1.62
N LEU A 81 27.46 -0.02 -1.20
CA LEU A 81 27.47 -1.38 -0.64
C LEU A 81 28.01 -2.40 -1.63
N LYS A 82 27.61 -2.30 -2.90
CA LYS A 82 28.10 -3.17 -3.97
C LYS A 82 29.61 -3.10 -4.13
N LYS A 83 30.20 -1.88 -4.16
CA LYS A 83 31.66 -1.70 -4.23
C LYS A 83 32.36 -2.34 -3.04
N PHE A 84 31.85 -2.14 -1.83
CA PHE A 84 32.39 -2.73 -0.60
C PHE A 84 32.37 -4.27 -0.67
N LEU A 85 31.23 -4.84 -1.07
CA LEU A 85 31.04 -6.31 -1.14
C LEU A 85 31.87 -6.97 -2.26
N ILE A 86 32.07 -6.30 -3.39
CA ILE A 86 32.99 -6.77 -4.43
C ILE A 86 34.41 -6.81 -3.87
N GLY A 87 34.84 -5.81 -3.10
CA GLY A 87 36.13 -5.80 -2.39
C GLY A 87 36.29 -6.95 -1.37
N LYS A 88 35.17 -7.51 -0.88
CA LYS A 88 35.13 -8.71 -0.03
C LYS A 88 35.05 -10.04 -0.82
N GLY A 89 35.05 -9.99 -2.15
CA GLY A 89 35.04 -11.15 -3.03
C GLY A 89 33.64 -11.62 -3.46
N HIS A 90 32.58 -10.89 -3.14
CA HIS A 90 31.22 -11.22 -3.61
C HIS A 90 31.06 -10.92 -5.09
N LYS A 91 30.38 -11.84 -5.81
CA LYS A 91 30.09 -11.72 -7.24
C LYS A 91 28.61 -11.40 -7.44
N PHE A 92 28.33 -10.32 -8.12
CA PHE A 92 26.97 -9.87 -8.44
C PHE A 92 26.54 -10.40 -9.81
N LYS A 93 25.31 -10.88 -9.90
CA LYS A 93 24.70 -11.43 -11.12
C LYS A 93 23.65 -10.50 -11.69
N SER A 94 22.96 -9.74 -10.84
CA SER A 94 21.83 -8.89 -11.24
C SER A 94 22.22 -7.40 -11.30
N GLN A 95 21.31 -6.64 -11.89
CA GLN A 95 21.37 -5.18 -11.96
C GLN A 95 20.54 -4.52 -10.85
N THR A 96 19.95 -5.32 -9.95
CA THR A 96 19.06 -4.81 -8.90
C THR A 96 19.85 -4.29 -7.70
N ASP A 97 19.23 -3.40 -6.97
CA ASP A 97 19.69 -2.94 -5.66
C ASP A 97 19.52 -4.01 -4.58
N THR A 98 18.62 -4.95 -4.76
CA THR A 98 18.31 -6.01 -3.80
C THR A 98 19.46 -6.98 -3.56
N GLU A 99 20.28 -7.28 -4.56
CA GLU A 99 21.35 -8.28 -4.43
C GLU A 99 22.41 -7.88 -3.39
N VAL A 100 22.57 -6.58 -3.09
CA VAL A 100 23.48 -6.14 -2.00
C VAL A 100 23.03 -6.66 -0.64
N ILE A 101 21.70 -6.80 -0.42
CA ILE A 101 21.13 -7.29 0.85
C ILE A 101 21.56 -8.72 1.09
N VAL A 102 21.44 -9.58 0.06
CA VAL A 102 21.84 -10.99 0.10
C VAL A 102 23.31 -11.15 0.51
N HIS A 103 24.17 -10.41 -0.17
CA HIS A 103 25.62 -10.48 0.09
C HIS A 103 26.01 -9.87 1.43
N LEU A 104 25.31 -8.84 1.89
CA LEU A 104 25.56 -8.22 3.18
C LEU A 104 25.17 -9.14 4.33
N ILE A 105 24.02 -9.82 4.25
CA ILE A 105 23.61 -10.85 5.21
C ILE A 105 24.62 -12.00 5.19
N THR A 106 24.99 -12.49 4.00
CA THR A 106 25.97 -13.57 3.85
C THR A 106 27.31 -13.22 4.49
N GLU A 107 27.79 -11.97 4.35
CA GLU A 107 29.02 -11.52 4.96
C GLU A 107 28.93 -11.47 6.49
N ASN A 108 27.82 -10.91 7.01
CA ASN A 108 27.61 -10.80 8.45
C ASN A 108 27.45 -12.17 9.13
N LEU A 109 26.82 -13.15 8.48
CA LEU A 109 26.67 -14.52 8.99
C LEU A 109 28.00 -15.27 9.21
N LYS A 110 29.13 -14.79 8.65
CA LYS A 110 30.44 -15.39 8.90
C LYS A 110 30.88 -15.25 10.36
N THR A 111 30.42 -14.20 11.04
CA THR A 111 30.85 -13.85 12.40
C THR A 111 29.71 -13.68 13.40
N GLU A 112 28.48 -13.60 12.95
CA GLU A 112 27.33 -13.27 13.77
C GLU A 112 26.24 -14.38 13.69
N ASN A 113 25.42 -14.46 14.73
CA ASN A 113 24.16 -15.20 14.66
C ASN A 113 23.13 -14.46 13.77
N ILE A 114 21.99 -15.08 13.47
CA ILE A 114 20.98 -14.53 12.57
C ILE A 114 20.47 -13.18 13.06
N VAL A 115 20.10 -13.03 14.34
CA VAL A 115 19.57 -11.77 14.89
C VAL A 115 20.57 -10.64 14.70
N ASN A 116 21.81 -10.85 15.09
CA ASN A 116 22.87 -9.83 14.97
C ASN A 116 23.22 -9.56 13.50
N SER A 117 23.21 -10.59 12.64
CA SER A 117 23.46 -10.43 11.20
C SER A 117 22.38 -9.57 10.55
N ILE A 118 21.11 -9.81 10.85
CA ILE A 118 19.98 -9.00 10.37
C ILE A 118 20.12 -7.58 10.89
N GLN A 119 20.31 -7.39 12.19
CA GLN A 119 20.48 -6.07 12.81
C GLN A 119 21.58 -5.25 12.13
N LYS A 120 22.79 -5.83 11.96
CA LYS A 120 23.91 -5.17 11.28
C LYS A 120 23.58 -4.82 9.84
N THR A 121 22.90 -5.73 9.14
CA THR A 121 22.46 -5.49 7.77
C THR A 121 21.51 -4.29 7.71
N LEU A 122 20.44 -4.29 8.51
CA LEU A 122 19.43 -3.23 8.51
C LEU A 122 20.01 -1.85 8.82
N LYS A 123 20.96 -1.78 9.75
CA LYS A 123 21.70 -0.54 10.07
C LYS A 123 22.56 -0.02 8.91
N SER A 124 23.00 -0.90 8.03
CA SER A 124 23.84 -0.53 6.87
C SER A 124 23.02 -0.12 5.64
N LEU A 125 21.71 -0.44 5.61
CA LEU A 125 20.84 -0.11 4.50
C LEU A 125 20.25 1.29 4.66
N HIS A 126 20.30 2.09 3.59
CA HIS A 126 19.60 3.36 3.47
C HIS A 126 18.49 3.23 2.43
N GLY A 127 17.34 3.89 2.69
CA GLY A 127 16.16 3.82 1.82
C GLY A 127 15.02 3.03 2.44
N SER A 128 14.07 2.63 1.60
CA SER A 128 12.84 1.94 1.97
C SER A 128 12.93 0.46 1.63
N PHE A 129 12.51 -0.41 2.55
CA PHE A 129 12.48 -1.86 2.32
C PHE A 129 11.43 -2.59 3.14
N ALA A 130 10.86 -3.62 2.54
CA ALA A 130 10.20 -4.74 3.22
C ALA A 130 10.83 -6.03 2.69
N LEU A 131 11.38 -6.83 3.59
CA LEU A 131 12.20 -8.00 3.29
C LEU A 131 11.50 -9.28 3.75
N GLY A 132 11.56 -10.34 2.92
CA GLY A 132 11.33 -11.71 3.32
C GLY A 132 12.61 -12.52 3.06
N ILE A 133 13.11 -13.21 4.07
CA ILE A 133 14.43 -13.85 4.04
C ILE A 133 14.32 -15.28 4.53
N ILE A 134 14.91 -16.23 3.79
CA ILE A 134 15.09 -17.64 4.21
C ILE A 134 16.59 -18.00 4.20
N PHE A 135 16.94 -18.98 5.02
CA PHE A 135 18.33 -19.40 5.26
C PHE A 135 18.46 -20.89 5.03
N LYS A 136 19.51 -21.32 4.33
CA LYS A 136 19.77 -22.69 3.98
C LYS A 136 19.78 -23.66 5.19
N ASP A 137 20.40 -23.24 6.28
CA ASP A 137 20.60 -24.08 7.47
C ASP A 137 19.51 -23.88 8.55
N GLN A 138 18.39 -23.22 8.19
CA GLN A 138 17.28 -22.93 9.09
C GLN A 138 15.94 -23.35 8.45
N PRO A 139 15.61 -24.64 8.50
CA PRO A 139 14.48 -25.20 7.75
C PRO A 139 13.09 -24.82 8.30
N ASP A 140 13.04 -24.14 9.43
CA ASP A 140 11.82 -23.72 10.13
C ASP A 140 11.71 -22.20 10.36
N LEU A 141 12.52 -21.41 9.64
CA LEU A 141 12.68 -19.99 9.95
C LEU A 141 12.55 -19.07 8.73
N ILE A 142 11.67 -18.07 8.83
CA ILE A 142 11.60 -16.92 7.92
C ILE A 142 11.89 -15.66 8.75
N VAL A 143 12.67 -14.74 8.19
CA VAL A 143 12.83 -13.40 8.74
C VAL A 143 12.08 -12.40 7.88
N GLY A 144 11.28 -11.54 8.54
CA GLY A 144 10.69 -10.34 7.97
C GLY A 144 11.35 -9.10 8.55
N ALA A 145 11.64 -8.08 7.73
CA ALA A 145 12.18 -6.81 8.21
C ALA A 145 11.61 -5.64 7.41
N ARG A 146 11.43 -4.49 8.07
CA ARG A 146 10.74 -3.36 7.45
C ARG A 146 11.40 -2.01 7.77
N ARG A 147 11.43 -1.12 6.75
CA ARG A 147 11.58 0.34 6.88
C ARG A 147 10.93 1.01 5.67
N GLY A 148 9.97 1.91 5.91
CA GLY A 148 9.24 2.63 4.86
C GLY A 148 8.17 1.79 4.13
N SER A 149 8.54 0.64 3.53
CA SER A 149 7.59 -0.25 2.87
C SER A 149 6.82 -1.11 3.88
N PRO A 150 5.50 -1.35 3.70
CA PRO A 150 4.69 -2.10 4.66
C PRO A 150 5.05 -3.58 4.72
N LEU A 151 4.88 -4.19 5.91
CA LEU A 151 5.05 -5.63 6.14
C LEU A 151 4.20 -6.09 7.31
N ALA A 152 3.54 -7.23 7.15
CA ALA A 152 2.67 -7.83 8.16
C ALA A 152 2.96 -9.33 8.33
N VAL A 153 2.79 -9.79 9.57
CA VAL A 153 2.79 -11.22 9.91
C VAL A 153 1.36 -11.69 10.07
N GLY A 154 1.01 -12.81 9.46
CA GLY A 154 -0.25 -13.51 9.65
C GLY A 154 -0.08 -14.76 10.50
N TYR A 155 -1.09 -15.10 11.31
CA TYR A 155 -1.08 -16.26 12.19
C TYR A 155 -2.14 -17.25 11.75
N GLY A 156 -1.72 -18.46 11.44
CA GLY A 156 -2.59 -19.58 11.09
C GLY A 156 -2.50 -20.75 12.08
N PRO A 157 -3.34 -21.76 11.95
CA PRO A 157 -3.26 -22.99 12.74
C PRO A 157 -2.04 -23.82 12.25
N ASN A 158 -1.00 -23.91 13.08
CA ASN A 158 0.24 -24.63 12.79
C ASN A 158 1.08 -24.09 11.61
N GLU A 159 0.90 -22.83 11.25
CA GLU A 159 1.69 -22.14 10.25
C GLU A 159 1.59 -20.63 10.45
N ASN A 160 2.57 -19.89 9.99
CA ASN A 160 2.58 -18.44 10.02
C ASN A 160 3.01 -17.87 8.67
N TYR A 161 2.60 -16.66 8.38
CA TYR A 161 2.73 -16.04 7.09
C TYR A 161 3.44 -14.68 7.17
N LEU A 162 4.10 -14.28 6.10
CA LEU A 162 4.64 -12.94 5.90
C LEU A 162 4.04 -12.36 4.62
N GLY A 163 3.47 -11.16 4.69
CA GLY A 163 2.88 -10.48 3.55
C GLY A 163 3.20 -9.00 3.53
N SER A 164 3.15 -8.38 2.36
CA SER A 164 3.37 -6.94 2.21
C SER A 164 2.34 -6.11 2.98
N ASP A 165 1.12 -6.63 3.13
CA ASP A 165 0.02 -5.98 3.83
C ASP A 165 -1.01 -7.01 4.32
N SER A 166 -2.02 -6.55 5.07
CA SER A 166 -3.12 -7.40 5.54
C SER A 166 -3.93 -8.00 4.40
N TYR A 167 -4.04 -7.28 3.30
CA TYR A 167 -4.79 -7.72 2.12
C TYR A 167 -4.16 -8.96 1.48
N ALA A 168 -2.83 -9.01 1.39
CA ALA A 168 -2.11 -10.17 0.89
C ALA A 168 -2.32 -11.42 1.76
N LEU A 169 -2.65 -11.24 3.04
CA LEU A 169 -2.84 -12.32 4.02
C LEU A 169 -4.30 -12.71 4.24
N LYS A 170 -5.26 -11.91 3.77
CA LYS A 170 -6.69 -12.04 4.08
C LYS A 170 -7.30 -13.39 3.70
N SER A 171 -6.83 -14.03 2.64
CA SER A 171 -7.29 -15.37 2.23
C SER A 171 -6.78 -16.50 3.12
N MET A 172 -5.76 -16.26 3.93
CA MET A 172 -5.08 -17.26 4.75
C MET A 172 -5.39 -17.10 6.23
N THR A 173 -5.56 -15.86 6.71
CA THR A 173 -5.84 -15.58 8.11
C THR A 173 -6.47 -14.20 8.31
N ASN A 174 -7.24 -14.07 9.40
CA ASN A 174 -7.74 -12.80 9.91
C ASN A 174 -6.93 -12.26 11.11
N LYS A 175 -5.93 -13.01 11.58
CA LYS A 175 -5.08 -12.61 12.71
C LYS A 175 -3.75 -12.10 12.19
N ILE A 176 -3.45 -10.83 12.41
CA ILE A 176 -2.24 -10.20 11.89
C ILE A 176 -1.52 -9.35 12.92
N THR A 177 -0.24 -9.11 12.67
CA THR A 177 0.57 -8.11 13.36
C THR A 177 1.38 -7.31 12.34
N TYR A 178 1.29 -5.99 12.40
CA TYR A 178 2.13 -5.12 11.56
C TYR A 178 3.48 -4.85 12.21
N LEU A 179 4.52 -4.83 11.41
CA LEU A 179 5.82 -4.31 11.82
C LEU A 179 5.82 -2.77 11.73
N ASN A 180 6.49 -2.11 12.66
CA ASN A 180 6.81 -0.68 12.56
C ASN A 180 8.16 -0.50 11.84
N ASP A 181 8.49 0.74 11.49
CA ASP A 181 9.77 1.05 10.85
C ASP A 181 10.96 0.69 11.74
N GLY A 182 11.96 0.07 11.14
CA GLY A 182 13.14 -0.43 11.83
C GLY A 182 12.96 -1.79 12.51
N GLU A 183 11.73 -2.29 12.67
CA GLU A 183 11.48 -3.59 13.28
C GLU A 183 11.78 -4.74 12.32
N PHE A 184 12.13 -5.90 12.92
CA PHE A 184 12.19 -7.17 12.22
C PHE A 184 11.58 -8.29 13.06
N CYS A 185 11.20 -9.39 12.42
CA CYS A 185 10.62 -10.55 13.08
C CYS A 185 11.28 -11.85 12.62
N ILE A 186 11.26 -12.82 13.49
CA ILE A 186 11.60 -14.22 13.23
C ILE A 186 10.31 -15.03 13.32
N ILE A 187 9.97 -15.67 12.22
CA ILE A 187 8.74 -16.42 12.06
C ILE A 187 9.11 -17.90 11.99
N LYS A 188 8.54 -18.69 12.89
CA LYS A 188 8.55 -20.16 12.88
C LYS A 188 7.13 -20.69 12.77
N LYS A 189 7.01 -21.99 12.59
CA LYS A 189 5.72 -22.67 12.44
C LYS A 189 4.74 -22.35 13.58
N ASP A 190 5.22 -22.32 14.82
CA ASP A 190 4.43 -22.21 16.06
C ASP A 190 4.68 -20.94 16.84
N GLN A 191 5.62 -20.10 16.38
CA GLN A 191 6.08 -18.95 17.15
C GLN A 191 6.51 -17.80 16.24
N VAL A 192 6.23 -16.57 16.67
CA VAL A 192 6.75 -15.34 16.06
C VAL A 192 7.39 -14.47 17.13
N GLU A 193 8.60 -14.03 16.87
CA GLU A 193 9.34 -13.11 17.73
C GLU A 193 9.60 -11.80 16.98
N PHE A 194 9.40 -10.68 17.67
CA PHE A 194 9.64 -9.34 17.10
C PHE A 194 10.80 -8.68 17.82
N PHE A 195 11.56 -7.88 17.05
CA PHE A 195 12.74 -7.18 17.52
C PHE A 195 12.69 -5.72 17.05
N SER A 196 13.19 -4.80 17.89
CA SER A 196 13.45 -3.43 17.50
C SER A 196 14.68 -3.33 16.58
N GLU A 197 14.96 -2.16 16.04
CA GLU A 197 16.17 -1.87 15.25
C GLU A 197 17.47 -2.13 16.02
N GLU A 198 17.42 -2.03 17.36
CA GLU A 198 18.55 -2.34 18.26
C GLU A 198 18.69 -3.85 18.53
N GLY A 199 17.82 -4.69 17.98
CA GLY A 199 17.82 -6.13 18.21
C GLY A 199 17.22 -6.55 19.57
N ILE A 200 16.51 -5.66 20.24
CA ILE A 200 15.84 -5.94 21.50
C ILE A 200 14.48 -6.59 21.19
N LYS A 201 14.20 -7.71 21.86
CA LYS A 201 12.91 -8.40 21.73
C LYS A 201 11.78 -7.52 22.25
N ILE A 202 10.72 -7.37 21.44
CA ILE A 202 9.54 -6.57 21.75
C ILE A 202 8.26 -7.40 21.67
N ASN A 203 7.24 -6.98 22.40
CA ASN A 203 5.92 -7.60 22.34
C ASN A 203 5.02 -6.80 21.42
N LYS A 204 4.30 -7.49 20.53
CA LYS A 204 3.36 -6.89 19.58
C LYS A 204 1.96 -7.43 19.81
N LYS A 205 0.97 -6.58 19.57
CA LYS A 205 -0.44 -6.98 19.65
C LYS A 205 -0.87 -7.67 18.36
N VAL A 206 -1.56 -8.79 18.49
CA VAL A 206 -2.27 -9.43 17.37
C VAL A 206 -3.60 -8.71 17.19
N LEU A 207 -3.89 -8.31 15.96
CA LEU A 207 -5.13 -7.69 15.53
C LEU A 207 -5.99 -8.74 14.84
N GLU A 208 -7.29 -8.76 15.14
CA GLU A 208 -8.26 -9.54 14.38
C GLU A 208 -8.96 -8.62 13.38
N LEU A 209 -8.79 -8.94 12.09
CA LEU A 209 -9.46 -8.23 11.00
C LEU A 209 -10.91 -8.68 10.90
N SER A 210 -11.81 -7.77 10.61
CA SER A 210 -13.21 -8.11 10.32
C SER A 210 -13.27 -9.01 9.08
N SER A 211 -13.88 -10.18 9.23
CA SER A 211 -14.06 -11.15 8.16
C SER A 211 -15.24 -10.72 7.26
N THR A 212 -15.06 -9.75 6.40
CA THR A 212 -15.94 -9.63 5.25
C THR A 212 -15.41 -10.56 4.15
N GLU A 213 -16.11 -11.68 3.92
CA GLU A 213 -15.86 -12.57 2.78
C GLU A 213 -16.23 -11.85 1.48
N GLU A 214 -15.39 -10.96 1.01
CA GLU A 214 -15.46 -10.49 -0.36
C GLU A 214 -14.80 -11.55 -1.25
N LYS A 215 -15.62 -12.30 -2.00
CA LYS A 215 -15.10 -13.19 -3.04
C LYS A 215 -14.45 -12.34 -4.13
N TYR A 216 -13.15 -12.50 -4.29
CA TYR A 216 -12.37 -11.85 -5.36
C TYR A 216 -12.57 -12.59 -6.67
N ASP A 217 -13.78 -12.50 -7.22
CA ASP A 217 -14.13 -13.09 -8.50
C ASP A 217 -14.37 -11.98 -9.55
N LYS A 218 -13.86 -12.20 -10.76
CA LYS A 218 -14.15 -11.33 -11.90
C LYS A 218 -15.62 -11.41 -12.33
N GLY A 219 -16.33 -12.47 -11.94
CA GLY A 219 -17.63 -12.78 -12.50
C GLY A 219 -17.53 -12.96 -14.01
N ASP A 220 -18.50 -12.45 -14.75
CA ASP A 220 -18.57 -12.54 -16.20
C ASP A 220 -17.66 -11.56 -16.94
N TYR A 221 -16.89 -10.74 -16.21
CA TYR A 221 -16.00 -9.73 -16.82
C TYR A 221 -14.66 -10.33 -17.27
N LYS A 222 -14.22 -9.92 -18.44
CA LYS A 222 -12.91 -10.32 -18.97
C LYS A 222 -11.73 -9.82 -18.10
N HIS A 223 -11.87 -8.63 -17.51
CA HIS A 223 -10.84 -7.97 -16.71
C HIS A 223 -11.45 -7.39 -15.42
N PHE A 224 -10.68 -7.37 -14.32
CA PHE A 224 -11.09 -6.71 -13.07
C PHE A 224 -11.43 -5.25 -13.28
N MET A 225 -10.63 -4.52 -14.07
CA MET A 225 -10.89 -3.11 -14.37
C MET A 225 -12.27 -2.89 -15.02
N ALA A 226 -12.71 -3.77 -15.93
CA ALA A 226 -14.04 -3.68 -16.53
C ALA A 226 -15.15 -3.86 -15.46
N LYS A 227 -15.00 -4.83 -14.56
CA LYS A 227 -15.90 -5.02 -13.41
C LYS A 227 -15.93 -3.77 -12.52
N GLU A 228 -14.77 -3.23 -12.19
CA GLU A 228 -14.60 -2.08 -11.31
C GLU A 228 -15.18 -0.79 -11.90
N ILE A 229 -15.15 -0.64 -13.22
CA ILE A 229 -15.84 0.44 -13.93
C ILE A 229 -17.37 0.32 -13.74
N GLU A 230 -17.93 -0.87 -13.88
CA GLU A 230 -19.36 -1.12 -13.68
C GLU A 230 -19.79 -1.01 -12.20
N GLU A 231 -18.88 -1.19 -11.26
CA GLU A 231 -19.12 -1.03 -9.82
C GLU A 231 -19.14 0.44 -9.32
N GLN A 232 -18.79 1.41 -10.16
CA GLN A 232 -18.75 2.83 -9.78
C GLN A 232 -20.07 3.36 -9.19
N PRO A 233 -21.26 3.06 -9.75
CA PRO A 233 -22.54 3.48 -9.15
C PRO A 233 -22.74 2.94 -7.74
N SER A 234 -22.32 1.69 -7.50
CA SER A 234 -22.41 1.06 -6.18
C SER A 234 -21.45 1.71 -5.18
N THR A 235 -20.24 2.05 -5.60
CA THR A 235 -19.26 2.80 -4.79
C THR A 235 -19.86 4.13 -4.31
N ILE A 236 -20.50 4.88 -5.20
CA ILE A 236 -21.15 6.13 -4.84
C ILE A 236 -22.30 5.91 -3.85
N ARG A 237 -23.15 4.91 -4.09
CA ARG A 237 -24.25 4.57 -3.15
C ARG A 237 -23.72 4.24 -1.77
N ASN A 238 -22.65 3.45 -1.68
CA ASN A 238 -22.03 3.07 -0.40
C ASN A 238 -21.53 4.30 0.34
N GLY A 239 -20.78 5.19 -0.31
CA GLY A 239 -20.30 6.42 0.29
C GLY A 239 -21.43 7.36 0.71
N ILE A 240 -22.47 7.50 -0.11
CA ILE A 240 -23.65 8.31 0.25
C ILE A 240 -24.36 7.71 1.47
N ASN A 241 -24.62 6.41 1.48
CA ASN A 241 -25.31 5.73 2.58
C ASN A 241 -24.55 5.83 3.90
N GLU A 242 -23.22 5.80 3.85
CA GLU A 242 -22.38 5.91 5.04
C GLU A 242 -22.37 7.33 5.61
N TYR A 243 -22.21 8.33 4.73
CA TYR A 243 -21.91 9.69 5.18
C TYR A 243 -23.10 10.65 5.15
N ILE A 244 -24.21 10.31 4.52
CA ILE A 244 -25.30 11.27 4.33
C ILE A 244 -26.59 10.75 4.98
N ASP A 245 -27.11 11.52 5.92
CA ASP A 245 -28.48 11.38 6.40
C ASP A 245 -29.43 12.09 5.43
N MET A 246 -30.03 11.31 4.53
CA MET A 246 -30.97 11.82 3.53
C MET A 246 -32.25 12.36 4.15
N SER A 247 -32.65 11.87 5.34
CA SER A 247 -33.89 12.27 6.02
C SER A 247 -33.76 13.65 6.64
N ASN A 248 -32.63 13.90 7.28
CA ASN A 248 -32.36 15.19 7.95
C ASN A 248 -31.52 16.15 7.08
N LYS A 249 -31.11 15.67 5.89
CA LYS A 249 -30.16 16.39 5.01
C LYS A 249 -28.95 16.87 5.81
N ASP A 250 -28.23 15.93 6.41
CA ASP A 250 -27.03 16.19 7.18
C ASP A 250 -25.89 15.24 6.80
N ILE A 251 -24.68 15.55 7.21
CA ILE A 251 -23.49 14.75 6.96
C ILE A 251 -23.03 14.07 8.25
N ASN A 252 -23.05 12.74 8.24
CA ASN A 252 -22.67 11.87 9.34
C ASN A 252 -21.15 11.62 9.38
N ILE A 253 -20.38 12.67 9.65
CA ILE A 253 -18.97 12.53 10.02
C ILE A 253 -18.90 12.68 11.54
N TYR A 254 -18.94 11.52 12.21
CA TYR A 254 -18.90 11.46 13.68
C TYR A 254 -17.48 11.65 14.21
N ASN A 255 -17.38 12.23 15.42
CA ASN A 255 -16.10 12.42 16.12
C ASN A 255 -15.05 13.20 15.33
N PHE A 256 -15.49 14.12 14.46
CA PHE A 256 -14.56 15.01 13.78
C PHE A 256 -13.80 15.81 14.86
N PRO A 257 -12.47 15.66 14.97
CA PRO A 257 -11.77 16.04 16.20
C PRO A 257 -11.51 17.55 16.32
N TRP A 258 -11.70 18.32 15.25
CA TRP A 258 -11.36 19.75 15.24
C TRP A 258 -12.58 20.63 15.12
N LYS A 259 -12.53 21.76 15.82
CA LYS A 259 -13.55 22.82 15.68
C LYS A 259 -13.33 23.60 14.39
N SER A 260 -14.39 24.15 13.84
CA SER A 260 -14.34 24.91 12.57
C SER A 260 -13.36 26.09 12.58
N ASN A 261 -13.20 26.76 13.72
CA ASN A 261 -12.28 27.89 13.89
C ASN A 261 -10.80 27.47 14.08
N GLU A 262 -10.52 26.17 14.24
CA GLU A 262 -9.16 25.64 14.38
C GLU A 262 -8.51 25.30 13.02
N ILE A 263 -9.29 25.38 11.92
CA ILE A 263 -8.85 25.10 10.57
C ILE A 263 -9.07 26.35 9.72
N THR A 264 -8.00 26.98 9.27
CA THR A 264 -8.02 28.14 8.37
C THR A 264 -7.61 27.78 6.96
N SER A 265 -6.88 26.68 6.81
CA SER A 265 -6.43 26.18 5.52
C SER A 265 -6.48 24.66 5.44
N ILE A 266 -6.51 24.12 4.23
CA ILE A 266 -6.46 22.69 3.95
C ILE A 266 -5.39 22.43 2.88
N THR A 267 -4.63 21.33 3.06
CA THR A 267 -3.69 20.86 2.05
C THR A 267 -4.03 19.40 1.71
N LEU A 268 -4.43 19.15 0.46
CA LEU A 268 -4.77 17.81 -0.04
C LEU A 268 -3.53 17.19 -0.67
N ILE A 269 -3.16 15.99 -0.26
CA ILE A 269 -1.90 15.34 -0.63
C ILE A 269 -2.17 13.93 -1.15
N GLY A 270 -1.62 13.60 -2.33
CA GLY A 270 -1.73 12.27 -2.92
C GLY A 270 -0.70 12.05 -4.03
N CYS A 271 -0.69 10.84 -4.58
CA CYS A 271 0.12 10.47 -5.75
C CYS A 271 -0.76 9.91 -6.87
N GLY A 272 -0.35 10.10 -8.13
CA GLY A 272 -1.05 9.54 -9.29
C GLY A 272 -2.52 9.92 -9.36
N THR A 273 -3.40 8.95 -9.50
CA THR A 273 -4.85 9.16 -9.60
C THR A 273 -5.43 9.81 -8.33
N ALA A 274 -4.91 9.48 -7.14
CA ALA A 274 -5.31 10.12 -5.89
C ALA A 274 -4.94 11.62 -5.86
N TYR A 275 -3.80 12.02 -6.43
CA TYR A 275 -3.49 13.44 -6.60
C TYR A 275 -4.50 14.15 -7.52
N HIS A 276 -4.95 13.49 -8.59
CA HIS A 276 -5.98 14.05 -9.47
C HIS A 276 -7.34 14.19 -8.77
N SER A 277 -7.68 13.31 -7.83
CA SER A 277 -8.87 13.50 -6.99
C SER A 277 -8.74 14.74 -6.08
N CYS A 278 -7.55 14.99 -5.53
CA CYS A 278 -7.25 16.21 -4.79
C CYS A 278 -7.39 17.46 -5.66
N LEU A 279 -6.91 17.40 -6.90
CA LEU A 279 -6.99 18.51 -7.85
C LEU A 279 -8.44 18.88 -8.18
N MET A 280 -9.31 17.89 -8.40
CA MET A 280 -10.74 18.13 -8.60
C MET A 280 -11.40 18.69 -7.35
N ALA A 281 -11.10 18.12 -6.19
CA ALA A 281 -11.68 18.55 -4.92
C ALA A 281 -11.31 20.00 -4.57
N LYS A 282 -10.14 20.46 -4.96
CA LYS A 282 -9.70 21.84 -4.73
C LYS A 282 -10.74 22.84 -5.19
N TYR A 283 -11.28 22.69 -6.41
CA TYR A 283 -12.29 23.62 -6.94
C TYR A 283 -13.54 23.67 -6.08
N TRP A 284 -13.98 22.54 -5.53
CA TRP A 284 -15.15 22.50 -4.65
C TRP A 284 -14.88 23.13 -3.29
N PHE A 285 -13.71 22.86 -2.70
CA PHE A 285 -13.33 23.53 -1.45
C PHE A 285 -13.25 25.04 -1.62
N GLU A 286 -12.65 25.54 -2.71
CA GLU A 286 -12.58 26.95 -3.04
C GLU A 286 -13.96 27.59 -3.31
N GLU A 287 -14.89 26.82 -3.91
CA GLU A 287 -16.25 27.32 -4.21
C GLU A 287 -17.12 27.43 -2.95
N ILE A 288 -17.04 26.44 -2.05
CA ILE A 288 -18.04 26.29 -0.97
C ILE A 288 -17.51 26.58 0.43
N THR A 289 -16.20 26.78 0.60
CA THR A 289 -15.58 27.11 1.89
C THR A 289 -14.78 28.40 1.80
N SER A 290 -14.54 29.02 2.95
CA SER A 290 -13.61 30.16 3.10
C SER A 290 -12.19 29.72 3.47
N LEU A 291 -11.82 28.46 3.21
CA LEU A 291 -10.49 27.92 3.51
C LEU A 291 -9.48 28.28 2.42
N ASP A 292 -8.24 28.55 2.83
CA ASP A 292 -7.12 28.55 1.90
C ASP A 292 -6.82 27.09 1.47
N VAL A 293 -6.96 26.80 0.18
CA VAL A 293 -6.86 25.42 -0.34
C VAL A 293 -5.58 25.21 -1.12
N ASN A 294 -4.78 24.29 -0.65
CA ASN A 294 -3.55 23.85 -1.32
C ASN A 294 -3.66 22.38 -1.72
N ILE A 295 -2.98 22.03 -2.79
CA ILE A 295 -2.77 20.64 -3.19
C ILE A 295 -1.28 20.37 -3.34
N ASP A 296 -0.86 19.14 -3.09
CA ASP A 296 0.51 18.75 -3.26
C ASP A 296 0.65 17.30 -3.74
N ILE A 297 1.69 17.03 -4.51
CA ILE A 297 2.04 15.66 -4.87
C ILE A 297 2.98 15.09 -3.80
N ALA A 298 2.60 13.94 -3.24
CA ALA A 298 3.28 13.40 -2.06
C ALA A 298 4.78 13.08 -2.32
N SER A 299 5.11 12.63 -3.55
CA SER A 299 6.50 12.36 -3.95
C SER A 299 7.41 13.60 -3.91
N GLU A 300 6.84 14.81 -4.09
CA GLU A 300 7.58 16.05 -3.99
C GLU A 300 7.51 16.64 -2.57
N PHE A 301 6.33 16.53 -1.94
CA PHE A 301 6.10 17.02 -0.59
C PHE A 301 7.11 16.46 0.42
N ARG A 302 7.42 15.17 0.35
CA ARG A 302 8.32 14.48 1.27
C ARG A 302 9.78 14.97 1.22
N TYR A 303 10.22 15.53 0.10
CA TYR A 303 11.63 15.95 -0.09
C TYR A 303 11.86 17.45 0.05
N ARG A 304 10.78 18.25 0.07
CA ARG A 304 10.88 19.68 0.20
C ARG A 304 11.00 20.12 1.65
N LYS A 305 11.55 21.34 1.87
CA LYS A 305 11.48 22.01 3.17
C LYS A 305 10.09 22.62 3.35
N ASN A 306 9.19 21.88 4.00
CA ASN A 306 7.83 22.30 4.27
C ASN A 306 7.77 23.25 5.47
N ARG A 307 6.84 24.22 5.41
CA ARG A 307 6.48 25.09 6.53
C ARG A 307 5.10 24.64 7.05
N PHE A 308 5.11 23.87 8.11
CA PHE A 308 3.90 23.36 8.73
C PHE A 308 3.19 24.43 9.54
N LYS A 309 1.86 24.55 9.33
CA LYS A 309 0.98 25.47 10.08
C LYS A 309 0.03 24.65 10.95
N LYS A 310 -0.15 25.05 12.21
CA LYS A 310 -1.00 24.34 13.19
C LYS A 310 -2.50 24.44 12.88
N ASP A 311 -2.89 25.45 12.13
CA ASP A 311 -4.27 25.72 11.69
C ASP A 311 -4.58 25.18 10.29
N THR A 312 -3.66 24.38 9.71
CA THR A 312 -3.87 23.67 8.44
C THR A 312 -4.26 22.22 8.72
N LEU A 313 -5.31 21.75 8.04
CA LEU A 313 -5.66 20.33 7.95
C LEU A 313 -4.95 19.70 6.75
N TYR A 314 -4.08 18.73 7.00
CA TYR A 314 -3.40 17.97 5.96
C TYR A 314 -4.19 16.68 5.69
N VAL A 315 -4.68 16.52 4.46
CA VAL A 315 -5.51 15.38 4.04
C VAL A 315 -4.72 14.49 3.09
N PHE A 316 -4.51 13.25 3.48
CA PHE A 316 -3.75 12.24 2.72
C PHE A 316 -4.70 11.31 2.00
N VAL A 317 -4.63 11.29 0.68
CA VAL A 317 -5.53 10.49 -0.17
C VAL A 317 -4.79 9.31 -0.77
N SER A 318 -5.28 8.10 -0.50
CA SER A 318 -4.70 6.86 -1.05
C SER A 318 -5.76 5.76 -1.08
N GLN A 319 -5.87 5.01 -2.17
CA GLN A 319 -6.78 3.86 -2.22
C GLN A 319 -6.32 2.76 -1.24
N SER A 320 -5.08 2.33 -1.34
CA SER A 320 -4.52 1.26 -0.50
C SER A 320 -4.17 1.72 0.92
N GLY A 321 -3.94 3.03 1.12
CA GLY A 321 -3.37 3.55 2.35
C GLY A 321 -1.93 3.10 2.63
N GLU A 322 -1.25 2.51 1.62
CA GLU A 322 0.12 1.98 1.70
C GLU A 322 1.05 2.61 0.64
N THR A 323 0.64 3.72 0.04
CA THR A 323 1.49 4.44 -0.93
C THR A 323 2.67 5.07 -0.20
N ALA A 324 3.89 4.59 -0.49
CA ALA A 324 5.10 4.94 0.25
C ALA A 324 5.36 6.46 0.34
N ASP A 325 5.19 7.20 -0.77
CA ASP A 325 5.39 8.66 -0.76
C ASP A 325 4.31 9.38 0.05
N THR A 326 3.06 8.92 -0.02
CA THR A 326 1.95 9.49 0.75
C THR A 326 2.11 9.22 2.24
N TYR A 327 2.58 8.02 2.60
CA TYR A 327 2.90 7.68 4.00
C TYR A 327 4.06 8.52 4.53
N ALA A 328 5.13 8.68 3.76
CA ALA A 328 6.27 9.52 4.17
C ALA A 328 5.89 11.01 4.34
N ALA A 329 4.99 11.52 3.50
CA ALA A 329 4.44 12.86 3.66
C ALA A 329 3.59 13.00 4.93
N LEU A 330 2.79 11.98 5.26
CA LEU A 330 2.04 11.91 6.53
C LEU A 330 2.97 11.90 7.74
N ASP A 331 4.02 11.08 7.70
CA ASP A 331 4.98 10.96 8.82
C ASP A 331 5.65 12.29 9.13
N LEU A 332 6.05 13.07 8.11
CA LEU A 332 6.57 14.43 8.28
C LEU A 332 5.56 15.36 8.97
N CYS A 333 4.28 15.29 8.60
CA CYS A 333 3.22 16.07 9.22
C CYS A 333 3.00 15.65 10.68
N LYS A 334 2.98 14.36 10.95
CA LYS A 334 2.85 13.76 12.29
C LYS A 334 4.00 14.20 13.21
N GLN A 335 5.25 14.11 12.74
CA GLN A 335 6.42 14.58 13.48
C GLN A 335 6.37 16.08 13.79
N SER A 336 5.73 16.87 12.91
CA SER A 336 5.52 18.31 13.10
C SER A 336 4.33 18.62 14.02
N GLY A 337 3.54 17.61 14.43
CA GLY A 337 2.39 17.74 15.32
C GLY A 337 1.28 18.61 14.73
N VAL A 338 0.99 18.48 13.43
CA VAL A 338 -0.10 19.18 12.74
C VAL A 338 -1.27 18.24 12.48
N LYS A 339 -2.46 18.79 12.22
CA LYS A 339 -3.70 18.04 12.02
C LYS A 339 -3.63 17.17 10.77
N THR A 340 -3.91 15.87 10.90
CA THR A 340 -3.81 14.90 9.81
C THR A 340 -5.12 14.12 9.63
N CYS A 341 -5.59 14.02 8.39
CA CYS A 341 -6.75 13.24 8.01
C CYS A 341 -6.41 12.31 6.84
N ALA A 342 -6.85 11.07 6.89
CA ALA A 342 -6.70 10.11 5.80
C ALA A 342 -8.03 9.92 5.06
N VAL A 343 -7.99 9.92 3.73
CA VAL A 343 -9.08 9.44 2.86
C VAL A 343 -8.57 8.17 2.18
N VAL A 344 -8.96 7.01 2.71
CA VAL A 344 -8.42 5.70 2.31
C VAL A 344 -9.52 4.66 2.19
N ASN A 345 -9.29 3.63 1.38
CA ASN A 345 -10.24 2.52 1.28
C ASN A 345 -9.93 1.39 2.26
N VAL A 346 -8.65 1.20 2.63
CA VAL A 346 -8.21 0.18 3.57
C VAL A 346 -7.98 0.83 4.93
N VAL A 347 -8.92 0.66 5.85
CA VAL A 347 -8.92 1.33 7.17
C VAL A 347 -7.86 0.78 8.13
N GLU A 348 -7.35 -0.41 7.86
CA GLU A 348 -6.24 -1.02 8.61
C GLU A 348 -4.86 -0.64 8.08
N SER A 349 -4.80 0.17 7.02
CA SER A 349 -3.55 0.58 6.38
C SER A 349 -2.66 1.47 7.25
N SER A 350 -1.39 1.59 6.86
CA SER A 350 -0.41 2.43 7.57
C SER A 350 -0.84 3.90 7.62
N ILE A 351 -1.33 4.45 6.50
CA ILE A 351 -1.81 5.84 6.45
C ILE A 351 -3.02 6.04 7.37
N ALA A 352 -3.96 5.07 7.40
CA ALA A 352 -5.12 5.15 8.29
C ALA A 352 -4.72 5.12 9.76
N ARG A 353 -3.88 4.16 10.14
CA ARG A 353 -3.46 3.98 11.55
C ARG A 353 -2.67 5.15 12.12
N ASP A 354 -1.92 5.83 11.27
CA ASP A 354 -1.03 6.92 11.69
C ASP A 354 -1.63 8.31 11.55
N SER A 355 -2.79 8.44 10.92
CA SER A 355 -3.57 9.69 10.84
C SER A 355 -4.42 9.92 12.09
N GLU A 356 -4.63 11.18 12.48
CA GLU A 356 -5.49 11.53 13.62
C GLU A 356 -6.97 11.25 13.33
N PHE A 357 -7.37 11.34 12.06
CA PHE A 357 -8.74 11.09 11.62
C PHE A 357 -8.77 10.35 10.30
N VAL A 358 -9.77 9.48 10.11
CA VAL A 358 -9.89 8.63 8.90
C VAL A 358 -11.28 8.74 8.32
N LEU A 359 -11.34 8.93 7.02
CA LEU A 359 -12.55 8.90 6.20
C LEU A 359 -12.45 7.73 5.21
N PRO A 360 -13.09 6.59 5.48
CA PRO A 360 -13.13 5.45 4.60
C PRO A 360 -13.84 5.75 3.27
N ILE A 361 -13.33 5.20 2.16
CA ILE A 361 -13.90 5.43 0.81
C ILE A 361 -15.11 4.51 0.55
N HIS A 362 -15.16 3.32 1.17
CA HIS A 362 -16.20 2.31 1.02
C HIS A 362 -16.43 1.83 -0.42
N CYS A 363 -15.37 1.76 -1.24
CA CYS A 363 -15.47 1.30 -2.62
C CYS A 363 -15.32 -0.23 -2.78
N GLY A 364 -15.20 -0.98 -1.67
CA GLY A 364 -14.84 -2.39 -1.71
C GLY A 364 -13.44 -2.61 -2.27
N THR A 365 -13.14 -3.84 -2.65
CA THR A 365 -11.80 -4.18 -3.17
C THR A 365 -11.60 -3.71 -4.61
N GLU A 366 -10.50 -3.03 -4.89
CA GLU A 366 -10.03 -2.66 -6.23
C GLU A 366 -8.72 -3.40 -6.54
N ILE A 367 -8.73 -4.26 -7.58
CA ILE A 367 -7.62 -5.12 -7.99
C ILE A 367 -6.91 -4.54 -9.23
N GLY A 368 -7.66 -3.86 -10.09
CA GLY A 368 -7.13 -3.20 -11.27
C GLY A 368 -5.96 -2.28 -10.93
N VAL A 369 -4.93 -2.25 -11.78
CA VAL A 369 -3.76 -1.38 -11.57
C VAL A 369 -4.15 0.09 -11.70
N ALA A 370 -4.89 0.42 -12.76
CA ALA A 370 -5.44 1.75 -12.95
C ALA A 370 -6.70 1.90 -12.08
N SER A 371 -6.71 2.92 -11.23
CA SER A 371 -7.83 3.19 -10.34
C SER A 371 -9.05 3.69 -11.11
N THR A 372 -10.21 3.17 -10.79
CA THR A 372 -11.51 3.54 -11.39
C THR A 372 -12.51 3.89 -10.30
N LYS A 373 -13.12 2.90 -9.67
CA LYS A 373 -14.14 3.09 -8.63
C LYS A 373 -13.58 3.79 -7.38
N ALA A 374 -12.33 3.50 -7.00
CA ALA A 374 -11.71 4.15 -5.86
C ALA A 374 -11.45 5.64 -6.12
N PHE A 375 -11.07 6.04 -7.35
CA PHE A 375 -10.94 7.43 -7.73
C PHE A 375 -12.27 8.19 -7.56
N LEU A 376 -13.35 7.61 -8.06
CA LEU A 376 -14.67 8.22 -7.94
C LEU A 376 -15.13 8.29 -6.46
N GLY A 377 -14.82 7.25 -5.68
CA GLY A 377 -15.03 7.26 -4.23
C GLY A 377 -14.23 8.34 -3.52
N GLN A 378 -12.95 8.52 -3.85
CA GLN A 378 -12.11 9.59 -3.30
C GLN A 378 -12.71 10.97 -3.57
N ILE A 379 -13.13 11.22 -4.81
CA ILE A 379 -13.81 12.48 -5.21
C ILE A 379 -15.05 12.70 -4.36
N LEU A 380 -15.89 11.69 -4.20
CA LEU A 380 -17.11 11.77 -3.39
C LEU A 380 -16.82 12.14 -1.95
N ILE A 381 -15.86 11.43 -1.31
CA ILE A 381 -15.54 11.65 0.10
C ILE A 381 -14.92 13.03 0.32
N LEU A 382 -14.05 13.48 -0.58
CA LEU A 382 -13.50 14.84 -0.52
C LEU A 382 -14.57 15.92 -0.69
N TYR A 383 -15.56 15.70 -1.57
CA TYR A 383 -16.70 16.60 -1.71
C TYR A 383 -17.57 16.63 -0.45
N ILE A 384 -17.85 15.48 0.15
CA ILE A 384 -18.59 15.37 1.42
C ILE A 384 -17.83 16.08 2.55
N LEU A 385 -16.51 15.95 2.62
CA LEU A 385 -15.67 16.68 3.58
C LEU A 385 -15.75 18.20 3.38
N ALA A 386 -15.71 18.66 2.12
CA ALA A 386 -15.87 20.08 1.79
C ALA A 386 -17.22 20.62 2.27
N LEU A 387 -18.31 19.89 1.99
CA LEU A 387 -19.66 20.25 2.47
C LEU A 387 -19.75 20.27 4.01
N LYS A 388 -19.13 19.28 4.68
CA LYS A 388 -19.09 19.23 6.15
C LYS A 388 -18.38 20.45 6.74
N LEU A 389 -17.21 20.79 6.21
CA LEU A 389 -16.45 21.94 6.67
C LEU A 389 -17.20 23.27 6.38
N ALA A 390 -17.80 23.40 5.20
CA ALA A 390 -18.62 24.56 4.86
C ALA A 390 -19.80 24.76 5.83
N LEU A 391 -20.47 23.65 6.18
CA LEU A 391 -21.58 23.69 7.14
C LEU A 391 -21.11 24.09 8.55
N LEU A 392 -20.02 23.47 9.04
CA LEU A 392 -19.44 23.76 10.36
C LEU A 392 -18.94 25.20 10.48
N ARG A 393 -18.44 25.78 9.40
CA ARG A 393 -17.92 27.15 9.32
C ARG A 393 -19.01 28.19 9.04
N LYS A 394 -20.18 27.73 8.66
CA LYS A 394 -21.30 28.58 8.17
C LYS A 394 -20.93 29.34 6.88
N ASP A 395 -20.09 28.73 6.04
CA ASP A 395 -19.68 29.30 4.74
C ASP A 395 -20.76 29.06 3.68
N ILE A 396 -21.69 28.12 3.90
CA ILE A 396 -22.79 27.78 3.01
C ILE A 396 -24.15 27.96 3.73
N GLU A 397 -25.11 28.54 3.04
CA GLU A 397 -26.48 28.60 3.53
C GLU A 397 -27.17 27.22 3.49
N LYS A 398 -28.03 26.95 4.48
CA LYS A 398 -28.71 25.64 4.61
C LYS A 398 -29.49 25.26 3.35
N THR A 399 -30.14 26.19 2.69
CA THR A 399 -30.89 25.96 1.44
C THR A 399 -29.98 25.50 0.29
N HIS A 400 -28.80 26.07 0.14
CA HIS A 400 -27.80 25.66 -0.84
C HIS A 400 -27.19 24.30 -0.48
N PHE A 401 -26.90 24.08 0.80
CA PHE A 401 -26.42 22.80 1.29
C PHE A 401 -27.43 21.68 1.00
N ASP A 402 -28.71 21.89 1.33
CA ASP A 402 -29.78 20.91 1.09
C ASP A 402 -29.93 20.54 -0.40
N LYS A 403 -29.77 21.51 -1.28
CA LYS A 403 -29.75 21.28 -2.71
C LYS A 403 -28.57 20.40 -3.14
N LYS A 404 -27.36 20.65 -2.62
CA LYS A 404 -26.17 19.83 -2.92
C LYS A 404 -26.33 18.39 -2.40
N ILE A 405 -27.01 18.17 -1.27
CA ILE A 405 -27.37 16.84 -0.77
C ILE A 405 -28.37 16.15 -1.72
N ASP A 406 -29.41 16.87 -2.21
CA ASP A 406 -30.35 16.32 -3.18
C ASP A 406 -29.68 15.96 -4.52
N ASP A 407 -28.69 16.75 -4.97
CA ASP A 407 -27.92 16.49 -6.17
C ASP A 407 -27.08 15.18 -6.03
N LEU A 408 -26.48 14.97 -4.85
CA LEU A 408 -25.74 13.73 -4.55
C LEU A 408 -26.62 12.48 -4.64
N LYS A 409 -27.90 12.57 -4.23
CA LYS A 409 -28.86 11.46 -4.33
C LYS A 409 -29.04 10.95 -5.76
N ASN A 410 -28.91 11.84 -6.74
CA ASN A 410 -29.08 11.50 -8.16
C ASN A 410 -27.77 11.02 -8.82
N LEU A 411 -26.62 11.23 -8.19
CA LEU A 411 -25.31 10.95 -8.77
C LEU A 411 -25.13 9.48 -9.20
N PRO A 412 -25.54 8.44 -8.44
CA PRO A 412 -25.42 7.06 -8.89
C PRO A 412 -26.13 6.81 -10.23
N LYS A 413 -27.34 7.36 -10.40
CA LYS A 413 -28.12 7.23 -11.64
C LYS A 413 -27.43 7.91 -12.83
N LEU A 414 -26.80 9.08 -12.60
CA LEU A 414 -26.07 9.78 -13.66
C LEU A 414 -24.83 8.97 -14.11
N VAL A 415 -24.16 8.32 -13.18
CA VAL A 415 -23.02 7.44 -13.51
C VAL A 415 -23.50 6.20 -14.27
N GLU A 416 -24.62 5.56 -13.87
CA GLU A 416 -25.23 4.46 -14.63
C GLU A 416 -25.54 4.88 -16.07
N GLN A 417 -26.14 6.05 -16.26
CA GLN A 417 -26.43 6.58 -17.58
C GLN A 417 -25.17 6.83 -18.41
N THR A 418 -24.09 7.27 -17.75
CA THR A 418 -22.80 7.48 -18.41
C THR A 418 -22.19 6.15 -18.86
N LEU A 419 -22.30 5.08 -18.07
CA LEU A 419 -21.80 3.75 -18.44
C LEU A 419 -22.49 3.17 -19.66
N LEU A 420 -23.74 3.57 -19.97
CA LEU A 420 -24.44 3.12 -21.19
C LEU A 420 -23.77 3.57 -22.50
N ILE A 421 -22.82 4.49 -22.47
CA ILE A 421 -22.05 4.88 -23.66
C ILE A 421 -20.88 3.92 -24.01
N ASP A 422 -20.65 2.88 -23.20
CA ASP A 422 -19.52 1.95 -23.37
C ASP A 422 -19.41 1.39 -24.79
N ASN A 423 -20.50 0.93 -25.38
CA ASN A 423 -20.53 0.43 -26.76
C ASN A 423 -20.03 1.45 -27.80
N LYS A 424 -20.33 2.75 -27.58
CA LYS A 424 -19.85 3.83 -28.47
C LYS A 424 -18.34 4.02 -28.29
N ILE A 425 -17.86 3.99 -27.06
CA ILE A 425 -16.44 4.11 -26.74
C ILE A 425 -15.67 2.93 -27.33
N GLN A 426 -16.20 1.71 -27.21
CA GLN A 426 -15.60 0.51 -27.81
C GLN A 426 -15.49 0.64 -29.34
N THR A 427 -16.55 1.13 -29.99
CA THR A 427 -16.52 1.37 -31.45
C THR A 427 -15.42 2.38 -31.82
N ILE A 428 -15.31 3.48 -31.08
CA ILE A 428 -14.28 4.49 -31.31
C ILE A 428 -12.88 3.89 -31.05
N SER A 429 -12.68 3.18 -29.95
CA SER A 429 -11.37 2.61 -29.59
C SER A 429 -10.85 1.64 -30.66
N ASN A 430 -11.73 0.90 -31.32
CA ASN A 430 -11.35 0.00 -32.40
C ASN A 430 -10.77 0.73 -33.61
N THR A 431 -11.10 2.02 -33.83
CA THR A 431 -10.51 2.83 -34.91
C THR A 431 -9.07 3.29 -34.61
N PHE A 432 -8.58 3.13 -33.40
CA PHE A 432 -7.22 3.47 -32.98
C PHE A 432 -6.34 2.23 -32.80
N ASN A 433 -6.81 1.04 -33.10
CA ASN A 433 -6.04 -0.20 -33.02
C ASN A 433 -5.22 -0.50 -34.29
N GLU A 434 -5.20 0.38 -35.27
CA GLU A 434 -4.34 0.36 -36.45
C GLU A 434 -3.13 1.30 -36.18
#